data_5dfdcac1ec764f4cce46e57a341e5645
#
_entry.id   5dfdcac1ec764f4cce46e57a341e5645
#
_cell.length_a   1.000
_cell.length_b   1.000
_cell.length_c   1.000
_cell.angle_alpha   90.00
_cell.angle_beta   90.00
_cell.angle_gamma   90.00
#
_symmetry.space_group_name_H-M   'P 1'
#
loop_
_entity.id
_entity.type
_entity.pdbx_description
1 polymer ?
#
loop_
_entity_poly.entity_id
_entity_poly.type
_entity_poly.pdbx_seq_one_letter_code
_entity_poly.pdbx_strand_id
1 'polypeptide(L)'
;LRSQKVYKNFELVLEWRHNRRAGNAGIFIWCPRDVLDKLPRGRLPQGIEIQILDLGYEENHLKNKGKHSNWFTSHGDIFPVGVGRMKAFTPEITYVAKDGTKYKVGKPTSARCFPTKRLTRPHGQWNHYYIRAINGEVRLWVNGEEVSGGYECKPSEGHIVMESEGAPVDYRGMRLRELP
;
A
#
# COMPACT_ATOMS: atom_id res chain seq x y z
N LEU A 1 11.85 -7.82 -5.14
CA LEU A 1 11.55 -9.26 -5.21
C LEU A 1 10.29 -9.46 -6.03
N ARG A 2 10.29 -10.37 -7.02
CA ARG A 2 9.14 -10.71 -7.87
C ARG A 2 8.74 -12.17 -7.68
N SER A 3 7.44 -12.46 -7.63
CA SER A 3 6.92 -13.83 -7.64
C SER A 3 7.29 -14.55 -8.95
N GLN A 4 7.51 -15.88 -8.89
CA GLN A 4 7.84 -16.66 -10.09
C GLN A 4 6.65 -16.80 -11.04
N LYS A 5 5.43 -16.96 -10.50
CA LYS A 5 4.19 -17.06 -11.29
C LYS A 5 3.29 -15.84 -11.10
N VAL A 6 2.32 -15.70 -11.98
CA VAL A 6 1.23 -14.73 -11.88
C VAL A 6 0.14 -15.27 -10.97
N TYR A 7 -0.62 -14.38 -10.37
CA TYR A 7 -1.77 -14.68 -9.52
C TYR A 7 -2.96 -13.81 -9.94
N LYS A 8 -4.14 -14.39 -9.93
CA LYS A 8 -5.41 -13.71 -10.19
C LYS A 8 -6.16 -13.48 -8.89
N ASN A 9 -6.66 -14.55 -8.29
CA ASN A 9 -7.37 -14.50 -7.03
C ASN A 9 -6.50 -15.12 -5.92
N PHE A 10 -6.29 -14.39 -4.84
CA PHE A 10 -5.44 -14.88 -3.75
C PHE A 10 -5.70 -14.16 -2.43
N GLU A 11 -5.25 -14.80 -1.37
CA GLU A 11 -5.02 -14.19 -0.06
C GLU A 11 -3.52 -14.22 0.25
N LEU A 12 -3.00 -13.14 0.78
CA LEU A 12 -1.60 -13.00 1.17
C LEU A 12 -1.51 -12.46 2.59
N VAL A 13 -0.82 -13.17 3.46
CA VAL A 13 -0.45 -12.67 4.80
C VAL A 13 1.06 -12.51 4.90
N LEU A 14 1.48 -11.47 5.57
CA LEU A 14 2.89 -11.22 5.87
C LEU A 14 3.02 -10.24 7.04
N GLU A 15 4.20 -10.23 7.63
CA GLU A 15 4.61 -9.16 8.52
C GLU A 15 5.77 -8.38 7.90
N TRP A 16 5.78 -7.08 8.16
CA TRP A 16 6.84 -6.18 7.70
C TRP A 16 7.30 -5.23 8.81
N ARG A 17 8.54 -4.76 8.67
CA ARG A 17 9.15 -3.81 9.60
C ARG A 17 10.16 -2.94 8.86
N HIS A 18 10.01 -1.62 8.95
CA HIS A 18 11.08 -0.71 8.55
C HIS A 18 12.19 -0.71 9.61
N ASN A 19 13.45 -0.80 9.17
CA ASN A 19 14.61 -0.76 10.05
C ASN A 19 15.12 0.67 10.28
N ARG A 20 14.55 1.64 9.58
CA ARG A 20 14.87 3.06 9.73
C ARG A 20 13.59 3.89 9.70
N ARG A 21 13.61 5.02 10.43
CA ARG A 21 12.54 6.01 10.42
C ARG A 21 12.36 6.59 9.01
N ALA A 22 11.14 6.87 8.64
CA ALA A 22 10.71 7.40 7.35
C ALA A 22 11.12 6.49 6.16
N GLY A 23 11.11 5.15 6.36
CA GLY A 23 11.28 4.19 5.28
C GLY A 23 10.06 4.16 4.37
N ASN A 24 10.30 3.89 3.07
CA ASN A 24 9.29 3.67 2.06
C ASN A 24 9.48 2.28 1.44
N ALA A 25 8.37 1.58 1.25
CA ALA A 25 8.31 0.29 0.60
C ALA A 25 6.87 0.04 0.10
N GLY A 26 6.68 -0.98 -0.74
CA GLY A 26 5.37 -1.34 -1.25
C GLY A 26 5.26 -2.81 -1.62
N ILE A 27 4.03 -3.30 -1.60
CA ILE A 27 3.64 -4.57 -2.20
C ILE A 27 2.79 -4.25 -3.41
N PHE A 28 3.32 -4.56 -4.59
CA PHE A 28 2.59 -4.42 -5.83
C PHE A 28 1.92 -5.75 -6.17
N ILE A 29 0.66 -5.70 -6.54
CA ILE A 29 -0.10 -6.86 -7.01
C ILE A 29 -0.54 -6.64 -8.46
N TRP A 30 -0.78 -7.76 -9.15
CA TRP A 30 -1.26 -7.77 -10.53
C TRP A 30 -0.37 -7.01 -11.51
N CYS A 31 0.97 -7.09 -11.30
CA CYS A 31 1.94 -6.47 -12.20
C CYS A 31 2.06 -7.31 -13.49
N PRO A 32 1.78 -6.75 -14.68
CA PRO A 32 1.93 -7.48 -15.94
C PRO A 32 3.39 -7.86 -16.23
N ARG A 33 3.60 -9.08 -16.72
CA ARG A 33 4.94 -9.58 -17.02
C ARG A 33 5.67 -8.71 -18.05
N ASP A 34 5.00 -8.40 -19.16
CA ASP A 34 5.58 -7.63 -20.26
C ASP A 34 5.98 -6.20 -19.86
N VAL A 35 5.27 -5.62 -18.88
CA VAL A 35 5.60 -4.31 -18.29
C VAL A 35 6.82 -4.45 -17.38
N LEU A 36 6.86 -5.48 -16.51
CA LEU A 36 7.98 -5.71 -15.60
C LEU A 36 9.27 -6.04 -16.34
N ASP A 37 9.19 -6.84 -17.41
CA ASP A 37 10.37 -7.26 -18.19
C ASP A 37 10.99 -6.09 -18.98
N LYS A 38 10.23 -5.05 -19.27
CA LYS A 38 10.67 -3.81 -19.93
C LYS A 38 10.98 -2.67 -18.95
N LEU A 39 10.80 -2.89 -17.64
CA LEU A 39 10.95 -1.83 -16.65
C LEU A 39 12.43 -1.41 -16.53
N PRO A 40 12.76 -0.12 -16.75
CA PRO A 40 14.11 0.35 -16.55
C PRO A 40 14.57 0.20 -15.09
N ARG A 41 15.87 -0.02 -14.89
CA ARG A 41 16.43 -0.11 -13.53
C ARG A 41 16.09 1.13 -12.69
N GLY A 42 15.67 0.92 -11.45
CA GLY A 42 15.32 2.01 -10.52
C GLY A 42 13.95 2.64 -10.77
N ARG A 43 13.13 2.04 -11.63
CA ARG A 43 11.72 2.44 -11.77
C ARG A 43 10.82 1.54 -10.94
N LEU A 44 9.73 2.12 -10.43
CA LEU A 44 8.72 1.40 -9.66
C LEU A 44 7.98 0.38 -10.52
N PRO A 45 7.62 -0.78 -9.97
CA PRO A 45 6.68 -1.71 -10.59
C PRO A 45 5.38 -0.99 -10.95
N GLN A 46 4.61 -1.57 -11.86
CA GLN A 46 3.35 -1.02 -12.29
C GLN A 46 2.23 -2.04 -12.05
N GLY A 47 1.15 -1.59 -11.45
CA GLY A 47 0.02 -2.41 -11.02
C GLY A 47 -0.76 -1.71 -9.92
N ILE A 48 -1.24 -2.44 -8.93
CA ILE A 48 -1.87 -1.88 -7.72
C ILE A 48 -0.86 -1.98 -6.57
N GLU A 49 -0.53 -0.85 -5.98
CA GLU A 49 0.38 -0.78 -4.85
C GLU A 49 -0.38 -0.74 -3.52
N ILE A 50 0.03 -1.61 -2.60
CA ILE A 50 -0.32 -1.60 -1.19
C ILE A 50 0.87 -0.98 -0.47
N GLN A 51 0.71 0.26 -0.01
CA GLN A 51 1.78 1.07 0.57
C GLN A 51 2.27 0.48 1.89
N ILE A 52 3.58 0.49 2.06
CA ILE A 52 4.29 0.22 3.32
C ILE A 52 5.14 1.46 3.63
N LEU A 53 4.57 2.40 4.36
CA LEU A 53 5.21 3.67 4.66
C LEU A 53 5.36 3.83 6.18
N ASP A 54 6.58 4.16 6.63
CA ASP A 54 6.80 4.44 8.05
C ASP A 54 6.13 5.77 8.47
N LEU A 55 5.66 5.81 9.71
CA LEU A 55 5.00 7.01 10.30
C LEU A 55 5.84 8.28 10.18
N GLY A 56 7.15 8.14 10.21
CA GLY A 56 8.10 9.23 10.03
C GLY A 56 7.92 10.03 8.74
N TYR A 57 7.29 9.46 7.71
CA TYR A 57 6.97 10.19 6.48
C TYR A 57 5.93 11.28 6.71
N GLU A 58 4.82 10.96 7.39
CA GLU A 58 3.79 11.96 7.74
C GLU A 58 4.34 13.00 8.71
N GLU A 59 5.15 12.57 9.68
CA GLU A 59 5.79 13.46 10.65
C GLU A 59 6.75 14.45 9.96
N ASN A 60 7.58 13.96 9.04
CA ASN A 60 8.49 14.79 8.25
C ASN A 60 7.71 15.78 7.36
N HIS A 61 6.61 15.31 6.74
CA HIS A 61 5.76 16.17 5.93
C HIS A 61 5.18 17.31 6.78
N LEU A 62 4.59 16.98 7.94
CA LEU A 62 4.05 17.97 8.87
C LEU A 62 5.13 18.97 9.33
N LYS A 63 6.31 18.49 9.73
CA LYS A 63 7.43 19.33 10.16
C LYS A 63 7.91 20.27 9.05
N ASN A 64 8.05 19.76 7.83
CA ASN A 64 8.63 20.52 6.72
C ASN A 64 7.64 21.46 6.02
N LYS A 65 6.34 21.13 6.04
CA LYS A 65 5.28 21.87 5.35
C LYS A 65 4.36 22.66 6.27
N GLY A 66 4.46 22.46 7.59
CA GLY A 66 3.58 23.09 8.59
C GLY A 66 2.12 22.62 8.53
N LYS A 67 1.85 21.55 7.78
CA LYS A 67 0.49 20.98 7.62
C LYS A 67 0.55 19.48 7.35
N HIS A 68 -0.53 18.76 7.69
CA HIS A 68 -0.68 17.35 7.33
C HIS A 68 -0.71 17.14 5.81
N SER A 69 -0.28 15.97 5.38
CA SER A 69 -0.39 15.57 3.98
C SER A 69 -1.87 15.49 3.57
N ASN A 70 -2.17 15.94 2.36
CA ASN A 70 -3.49 15.84 1.77
C ASN A 70 -3.58 14.77 0.67
N TRP A 71 -2.50 13.98 0.44
CA TRP A 71 -2.46 13.03 -0.67
C TRP A 71 -1.87 11.66 -0.32
N PHE A 72 -1.31 11.46 0.88
CA PHE A 72 -0.85 10.16 1.37
C PHE A 72 -0.99 10.04 2.88
N THR A 73 -1.05 8.78 3.36
CA THR A 73 -0.89 8.43 4.77
C THR A 73 0.14 7.30 4.93
N SER A 74 0.56 7.04 6.15
CA SER A 74 1.45 5.92 6.51
C SER A 74 0.70 4.72 7.09
N HIS A 75 -0.57 4.50 6.72
CA HIS A 75 -1.42 3.52 7.40
C HIS A 75 -2.04 2.46 6.48
N GLY A 76 -1.49 2.29 5.27
CA GLY A 76 -1.94 1.28 4.32
C GLY A 76 -2.79 1.84 3.19
N ASP A 77 -2.36 2.94 2.60
CA ASP A 77 -2.95 3.43 1.36
C ASP A 77 -2.86 2.36 0.25
N ILE A 78 -3.86 2.31 -0.63
CA ILE A 78 -3.84 1.48 -1.84
C ILE A 78 -4.09 2.36 -3.05
N PHE A 79 -3.28 2.22 -4.08
CA PHE A 79 -3.39 3.06 -5.28
C PHE A 79 -2.82 2.41 -6.55
N PRO A 80 -3.30 2.82 -7.73
CA PRO A 80 -2.77 2.36 -8.99
C PRO A 80 -1.47 3.07 -9.35
N VAL A 81 -0.52 2.34 -9.94
CA VAL A 81 0.76 2.86 -10.45
C VAL A 81 0.91 2.49 -11.93
N GLY A 82 1.32 3.45 -12.75
CA GLY A 82 1.58 3.26 -14.18
C GLY A 82 0.37 2.75 -14.96
N VAL A 83 0.41 1.50 -15.41
CA VAL A 83 -0.70 0.87 -16.14
C VAL A 83 -1.88 0.51 -15.25
N GLY A 84 -1.70 0.53 -13.93
CA GLY A 84 -2.75 0.21 -12.96
C GLY A 84 -3.93 1.18 -13.05
N ARG A 85 -5.13 0.67 -12.79
CA ARG A 85 -6.39 1.44 -12.62
C ARG A 85 -7.21 0.82 -11.51
N MET A 86 -7.89 1.64 -10.73
CA MET A 86 -8.85 1.18 -9.72
C MET A 86 -9.81 2.30 -9.33
N LYS A 87 -10.91 1.92 -8.70
CA LYS A 87 -11.79 2.80 -7.92
C LYS A 87 -11.55 2.55 -6.44
N ALA A 88 -11.31 3.62 -5.69
CA ALA A 88 -11.03 3.53 -4.25
C ALA A 88 -12.33 3.37 -3.45
N PHE A 89 -12.32 2.56 -2.37
CA PHE A 89 -13.44 2.51 -1.42
C PHE A 89 -13.56 3.81 -0.62
N THR A 90 -12.42 4.39 -0.24
CA THR A 90 -12.35 5.63 0.52
C THR A 90 -11.43 6.62 -0.20
N PRO A 91 -11.91 7.31 -1.26
CA PRO A 91 -11.10 8.22 -2.07
C PRO A 91 -10.71 9.52 -1.34
N GLU A 92 -11.45 9.86 -0.28
CA GLU A 92 -11.14 10.95 0.65
C GLU A 92 -11.59 10.61 2.06
N ILE A 93 -10.92 11.17 3.05
CA ILE A 93 -11.25 10.98 4.46
C ILE A 93 -10.83 12.20 5.28
N THR A 94 -11.55 12.47 6.36
CA THR A 94 -11.14 13.47 7.35
C THR A 94 -10.64 12.77 8.60
N TYR A 95 -9.38 13.03 8.96
CA TYR A 95 -8.78 12.58 10.20
C TYR A 95 -8.84 13.66 11.28
N VAL A 96 -8.71 13.22 12.51
CA VAL A 96 -8.55 14.09 13.69
C VAL A 96 -7.13 13.86 14.23
N ALA A 97 -6.30 14.89 14.27
CA ALA A 97 -4.97 14.85 14.86
C ALA A 97 -5.05 14.79 16.39
N LYS A 98 -3.91 14.49 17.05
CA LYS A 98 -3.86 14.39 18.52
C LYS A 98 -4.25 15.70 19.24
N ASP A 99 -4.02 16.83 18.61
CA ASP A 99 -4.41 18.16 19.13
C ASP A 99 -5.87 18.55 18.82
N GLY A 100 -6.65 17.63 18.23
CA GLY A 100 -8.04 17.87 17.84
C GLY A 100 -8.21 18.52 16.45
N THR A 101 -7.14 18.91 15.78
CA THR A 101 -7.20 19.51 14.43
C THR A 101 -7.77 18.49 13.43
N LYS A 102 -8.80 18.90 12.69
CA LYS A 102 -9.34 18.11 11.58
C LYS A 102 -8.59 18.43 10.28
N TYR A 103 -8.17 17.41 9.56
CA TYR A 103 -7.54 17.57 8.25
C TYR A 103 -8.05 16.52 7.26
N LYS A 104 -8.22 16.95 6.02
CA LYS A 104 -8.71 16.12 4.93
C LYS A 104 -7.54 15.56 4.12
N VAL A 105 -7.63 14.28 3.76
CA VAL A 105 -6.70 13.60 2.84
C VAL A 105 -7.51 13.06 1.67
N GLY A 106 -6.99 13.26 0.46
CA GLY A 106 -7.64 12.84 -0.78
C GLY A 106 -8.65 13.84 -1.34
N LYS A 107 -9.44 13.37 -2.27
CA LYS A 107 -10.54 14.07 -2.94
C LYS A 107 -11.52 13.05 -3.53
N PRO A 108 -12.79 13.41 -3.83
CA PRO A 108 -13.80 12.47 -4.31
C PRO A 108 -13.40 11.68 -5.57
N THR A 109 -12.53 12.25 -6.40
CA THR A 109 -12.04 11.63 -7.65
C THR A 109 -10.71 10.91 -7.52
N SER A 110 -10.21 10.70 -6.29
CA SER A 110 -8.94 10.00 -6.08
C SER A 110 -9.08 8.52 -6.42
N ALA A 111 -8.11 7.99 -7.17
CA ALA A 111 -7.94 6.56 -7.33
C ALA A 111 -7.17 5.94 -6.14
N ARG A 112 -6.59 6.76 -5.26
CA ARG A 112 -5.94 6.32 -4.02
C ARG A 112 -6.98 6.14 -2.94
N CYS A 113 -7.00 4.97 -2.30
CA CYS A 113 -7.80 4.66 -1.13
C CYS A 113 -7.03 4.99 0.13
N PHE A 114 -7.68 5.70 1.04
CA PHE A 114 -7.09 6.06 2.33
C PHE A 114 -7.66 5.19 3.45
N PRO A 115 -6.83 4.76 4.42
CA PRO A 115 -7.24 3.88 5.51
C PRO A 115 -8.30 4.55 6.40
N THR A 116 -9.34 3.80 6.76
CA THR A 116 -10.36 4.26 7.71
C THR A 116 -9.89 4.29 9.16
N LYS A 117 -8.76 3.60 9.46
CA LYS A 117 -8.14 3.52 10.78
C LYS A 117 -6.64 3.69 10.67
N ARG A 118 -6.02 4.25 11.68
CA ARG A 118 -4.59 4.55 11.76
C ARG A 118 -3.91 3.53 12.68
N LEU A 119 -3.63 2.33 12.17
CA LEU A 119 -3.19 1.17 12.94
C LEU A 119 -1.70 0.82 12.78
N THR A 120 -1.00 1.45 11.83
CA THR A 120 0.42 1.15 11.57
C THR A 120 1.28 1.52 12.78
N ARG A 121 2.19 0.63 13.13
CA ARG A 121 3.22 0.81 14.16
C ARG A 121 4.48 1.42 13.55
N PRO A 122 5.28 2.21 14.32
CA PRO A 122 6.47 2.88 13.80
C PRO A 122 7.59 1.89 13.44
N HIS A 123 8.64 2.42 12.78
CA HIS A 123 9.86 1.66 12.48
C HIS A 123 10.38 0.89 13.70
N GLY A 124 11.06 -0.23 13.47
CA GLY A 124 11.51 -1.14 14.50
C GLY A 124 10.43 -2.08 15.02
N GLN A 125 9.16 -1.84 14.75
CA GLN A 125 8.05 -2.69 15.17
C GLN A 125 7.44 -3.45 14.00
N TRP A 126 7.04 -4.71 14.24
CA TRP A 126 6.37 -5.54 13.24
C TRP A 126 4.92 -5.11 13.05
N ASN A 127 4.53 -4.97 11.78
CA ASN A 127 3.17 -4.77 11.30
C ASN A 127 2.71 -6.01 10.56
N HIS A 128 1.47 -6.40 10.75
CA HIS A 128 0.84 -7.52 10.03
C HIS A 128 -0.08 -6.96 8.95
N TYR A 129 0.10 -7.46 7.72
CA TYR A 129 -0.80 -7.25 6.60
C TYR A 129 -1.50 -8.55 6.22
N TYR A 130 -2.82 -8.47 6.03
CA TYR A 130 -3.60 -9.45 5.31
C TYR A 130 -4.21 -8.75 4.10
N ILE A 131 -3.93 -9.29 2.92
CA ILE A 131 -4.37 -8.77 1.63
C ILE A 131 -5.27 -9.84 1.01
N ARG A 132 -6.47 -9.46 0.62
CA ARG A 132 -7.40 -10.28 -0.16
C ARG A 132 -7.61 -9.64 -1.52
N ALA A 133 -7.27 -10.34 -2.58
CA ALA A 133 -7.33 -9.88 -3.96
C ALA A 133 -8.17 -10.88 -4.79
N ILE A 134 -9.41 -10.51 -5.14
CA ILE A 134 -10.38 -11.40 -5.77
C ILE A 134 -11.17 -10.64 -6.85
N ASN A 135 -11.19 -11.15 -8.08
CA ASN A 135 -11.98 -10.61 -9.19
C ASN A 135 -11.83 -9.10 -9.41
N GLY A 136 -10.58 -8.59 -9.28
CA GLY A 136 -10.29 -7.17 -9.44
C GLY A 136 -10.75 -6.30 -8.27
N GLU A 137 -11.05 -6.88 -7.11
CA GLU A 137 -11.21 -6.20 -5.85
C GLU A 137 -10.03 -6.52 -4.93
N VAL A 138 -9.48 -5.52 -4.28
CA VAL A 138 -8.43 -5.66 -3.27
C VAL A 138 -8.87 -5.06 -1.96
N ARG A 139 -8.61 -5.77 -0.86
CA ARG A 139 -8.83 -5.30 0.52
C ARG A 139 -7.60 -5.54 1.36
N LEU A 140 -7.33 -4.62 2.27
CA LEU A 140 -6.20 -4.66 3.19
C LEU A 140 -6.67 -4.59 4.64
N TRP A 141 -6.16 -5.53 5.43
CA TRP A 141 -6.19 -5.49 6.90
C TRP A 141 -4.80 -5.14 7.41
N VAL A 142 -4.76 -4.18 8.32
CA VAL A 142 -3.55 -3.76 9.03
C VAL A 142 -3.70 -4.10 10.50
N ASN A 143 -2.80 -4.92 11.03
CA ASN A 143 -2.79 -5.33 12.44
C ASN A 143 -4.14 -5.87 12.93
N GLY A 144 -4.83 -6.63 12.08
CA GLY A 144 -6.07 -7.35 12.40
C GLY A 144 -7.37 -6.67 12.00
N GLU A 145 -7.36 -5.43 11.52
CA GLU A 145 -8.58 -4.72 11.11
C GLU A 145 -8.52 -4.26 9.65
N GLU A 146 -9.64 -4.40 8.93
CA GLU A 146 -9.80 -3.88 7.57
C GLU A 146 -9.71 -2.35 7.58
N VAL A 147 -8.88 -1.79 6.70
CA VAL A 147 -8.64 -0.34 6.67
C VAL A 147 -8.82 0.29 5.30
N SER A 148 -8.50 -0.41 4.22
CA SER A 148 -8.50 0.17 2.87
C SER A 148 -8.76 -0.88 1.80
N GLY A 149 -9.05 -0.43 0.59
CA GLY A 149 -9.31 -1.31 -0.54
C GLY A 149 -9.75 -0.55 -1.79
N GLY A 150 -9.99 -1.32 -2.85
CA GLY A 150 -10.48 -0.79 -4.11
C GLY A 150 -11.05 -1.87 -4.99
N TYR A 151 -11.76 -1.46 -6.02
CA TYR A 151 -12.48 -2.33 -6.95
C TYR A 151 -12.31 -1.87 -8.39
N GLU A 152 -12.80 -2.66 -9.33
CA GLU A 152 -12.55 -2.46 -10.75
C GLU A 152 -11.04 -2.32 -11.06
N CYS A 153 -10.21 -3.03 -10.30
CA CYS A 153 -8.77 -3.02 -10.50
C CYS A 153 -8.43 -3.65 -11.86
N LYS A 154 -7.57 -2.96 -12.59
CA LYS A 154 -6.99 -3.44 -13.86
C LYS A 154 -5.49 -3.11 -13.89
N PRO A 155 -4.64 -4.04 -14.31
CA PRO A 155 -4.97 -5.46 -14.50
C PRO A 155 -5.44 -6.13 -13.20
N SER A 156 -6.15 -7.29 -13.32
CA SER A 156 -6.63 -8.10 -12.20
C SER A 156 -5.95 -9.48 -12.15
N GLU A 157 -4.81 -9.59 -12.79
CA GLU A 157 -3.91 -10.74 -12.81
C GLU A 157 -2.49 -10.27 -13.10
N GLY A 158 -1.49 -10.87 -12.46
CA GLY A 158 -0.09 -10.51 -12.67
C GLY A 158 0.81 -11.00 -11.55
N HIS A 159 2.06 -10.58 -11.63
CA HIS A 159 3.05 -10.87 -10.59
C HIS A 159 2.78 -10.05 -9.32
N ILE A 160 3.22 -10.60 -8.19
CA ILE A 160 3.37 -9.87 -6.94
C ILE A 160 4.83 -9.41 -6.86
N VAL A 161 5.04 -8.13 -6.56
CA VAL A 161 6.37 -7.54 -6.43
C VAL A 161 6.48 -6.82 -5.09
N MET A 162 7.56 -7.08 -4.37
CA MET A 162 7.92 -6.36 -3.14
C MET A 162 9.09 -5.46 -3.46
N GLU A 163 8.96 -4.20 -3.12
CA GLU A 163 10.01 -3.21 -3.29
C GLU A 163 10.41 -2.56 -1.97
N SER A 164 11.57 -1.92 -1.97
CA SER A 164 12.11 -1.15 -0.86
C SER A 164 12.75 0.10 -1.44
N GLU A 165 12.38 1.26 -0.92
CA GLU A 165 12.72 2.57 -1.44
C GLU A 165 13.43 3.42 -0.39
N GLY A 166 14.74 3.50 -0.50
CA GLY A 166 15.58 4.39 0.31
C GLY A 166 15.85 3.95 1.75
N ALA A 167 15.25 2.86 2.23
CA ALA A 167 15.50 2.32 3.57
C ALA A 167 15.29 0.80 3.63
N PRO A 168 16.07 0.05 4.43
CA PRO A 168 15.85 -1.37 4.59
C PRO A 168 14.48 -1.67 5.23
N VAL A 169 13.79 -2.66 4.66
CA VAL A 169 12.55 -3.22 5.18
C VAL A 169 12.70 -4.74 5.34
N ASP A 170 12.29 -5.27 6.46
CA ASP A 170 12.24 -6.71 6.70
C ASP A 170 10.84 -7.23 6.43
N TYR A 171 10.77 -8.43 5.84
CA TYR A 171 9.55 -9.20 5.63
C TYR A 171 9.70 -10.58 6.27
N ARG A 172 8.64 -11.09 6.89
CA ARG A 172 8.59 -12.46 7.43
C ARG A 172 7.19 -13.05 7.38
N GLY A 173 7.09 -14.36 7.61
CA GLY A 173 5.81 -15.07 7.75
C GLY A 173 4.93 -15.02 6.51
N MET A 174 5.52 -14.77 5.33
CA MET A 174 4.79 -14.66 4.09
C MET A 174 4.14 -15.98 3.69
N ARG A 175 2.82 -15.98 3.56
CA ARG A 175 2.02 -17.13 3.11
C ARG A 175 0.97 -16.64 2.13
N LEU A 176 0.87 -17.34 1.01
CA LEU A 176 -0.11 -17.06 -0.03
C LEU A 176 -1.01 -18.29 -0.22
N ARG A 177 -2.31 -18.05 -0.31
CA ARG A 177 -3.31 -19.02 -0.74
C ARG A 177 -3.92 -18.53 -2.05
N GLU A 178 -3.75 -19.30 -3.10
CA GLU A 178 -4.41 -19.08 -4.38
C GLU A 178 -5.88 -19.53 -4.27
N LEU A 179 -6.77 -18.75 -4.85
CA LEU A 179 -8.21 -19.00 -4.86
C LEU A 179 -8.69 -19.27 -6.29
N PRO A 180 -9.80 -20.00 -6.46
CA PRO A 180 -10.40 -20.26 -7.78
C PRO A 180 -10.71 -18.99 -8.58
#